data_5c68c326ce40fc23d2e643fdd4a95970
#
_entry.id   5c68c326ce40fc23d2e643fdd4a95970
#
_cell.length_a   1.000
_cell.length_b   1.000
_cell.length_c   1.000
_cell.angle_alpha   90.00
_cell.angle_beta   90.00
_cell.angle_gamma   90.00
#
_symmetry.space_group_name_H-M   'P 1'
#
loop_
_entity.id
_entity.type
_entity.pdbx_description
1 polymer ?
#
loop_
_entity_poly.entity_id
_entity_poly.type
_entity_poly.pdbx_seq_one_letter_code
_entity_poly.pdbx_strand_id
1 'polypeptide(L)'
;MNKYHIFYLLCSFCLYSQDDLIFQDLFNSNQDPNISCYRIPSLSTAPNGNLLAVIDERVESCGDLRHNRNINIVMKSSSDNGNTWSNVKRIIDYPLGQSASDPSIIVDQITNEIFLFFNYMDLDDNKDVYLLKYIKSKDNGLTWSNPTDITEEITKPEWSRDFMFITSGRGYQSSDGMLLHCLVNLNNGTHVFGSKDHGVSWFLSESPIIPGDESKIIELNNNSWMVNSRTNKNGYRYSHISNDKGKTWISEKRSDLIDPG
;
A
#
# COMPACT_ATOMS: atom_id res chain seq x y z
N MET A 1 -63.85 14.83 41.29
CA MET A 1 -62.43 14.83 41.63
C MET A 1 -61.71 14.20 40.46
N ASN A 2 -61.17 15.01 39.48
CA ASN A 2 -60.43 14.56 38.34
C ASN A 2 -58.95 14.56 38.69
N LYS A 3 -58.32 13.40 38.67
CA LYS A 3 -56.88 13.25 38.82
C LYS A 3 -56.21 13.37 37.42
N TYR A 4 -55.47 14.45 37.15
CA TYR A 4 -54.61 14.56 35.97
C TYR A 4 -53.29 13.88 36.29
N HIS A 5 -52.97 12.83 35.52
CA HIS A 5 -51.63 12.25 35.50
C HIS A 5 -50.76 13.03 34.49
N ILE A 6 -49.77 13.73 34.99
CA ILE A 6 -48.73 14.39 34.16
C ILE A 6 -47.68 13.33 33.87
N PHE A 7 -47.55 12.97 32.57
CA PHE A 7 -46.49 12.11 32.07
C PHE A 7 -45.27 13.02 31.74
N TYR A 8 -44.19 12.92 32.51
CA TYR A 8 -42.92 13.52 32.15
C TYR A 8 -42.23 12.66 31.10
N LEU A 9 -42.12 13.17 29.86
CA LEU A 9 -41.31 12.61 28.80
C LEU A 9 -39.86 13.03 29.01
N LEU A 10 -39.02 12.16 29.57
CA LEU A 10 -37.57 12.37 29.65
C LEU A 10 -37.01 12.16 28.26
N CYS A 11 -36.80 13.26 27.51
CA CYS A 11 -35.99 13.26 26.30
C CYS A 11 -34.50 13.18 26.68
N SER A 12 -33.94 11.99 26.60
CA SER A 12 -32.49 11.81 26.70
C SER A 12 -31.86 12.39 25.44
N PHE A 13 -31.34 13.61 25.51
CA PHE A 13 -30.42 14.14 24.48
C PHE A 13 -29.13 13.37 24.60
N CYS A 14 -28.89 12.42 23.69
CA CYS A 14 -27.55 11.96 23.41
C CYS A 14 -26.78 13.13 22.77
N LEU A 15 -26.01 13.84 23.58
CA LEU A 15 -24.97 14.71 23.06
C LEU A 15 -23.90 13.81 22.43
N TYR A 16 -23.95 13.63 21.11
CA TYR A 16 -22.79 13.18 20.37
C TYR A 16 -21.75 14.32 20.47
N SER A 17 -20.75 14.13 21.31
CA SER A 17 -19.52 14.88 21.21
C SER A 17 -18.95 14.58 19.82
N GLN A 18 -18.98 15.54 18.93
CA GLN A 18 -18.14 15.53 17.77
C GLN A 18 -16.73 15.80 18.33
N ASP A 19 -15.98 14.71 18.60
CA ASP A 19 -14.57 14.88 18.89
C ASP A 19 -13.94 15.58 17.68
N ASP A 20 -13.36 16.73 17.89
CA ASP A 20 -12.64 17.44 16.85
C ASP A 20 -11.55 16.50 16.31
N LEU A 21 -11.53 16.32 14.99
CA LEU A 21 -10.50 15.51 14.34
C LEU A 21 -9.12 16.16 14.62
N ILE A 22 -8.30 15.44 15.38
CA ILE A 22 -6.93 15.86 15.66
C ILE A 22 -6.04 15.38 14.52
N PHE A 23 -5.43 16.32 13.79
CA PHE A 23 -4.45 16.02 12.74
C PHE A 23 -3.04 16.10 13.33
N GLN A 24 -2.21 15.14 12.99
CA GLN A 24 -0.81 15.10 13.39
C GLN A 24 0.08 14.87 12.17
N ASP A 25 1.07 15.74 11.96
CA ASP A 25 2.11 15.56 10.96
C ASP A 25 3.10 14.49 11.44
N LEU A 26 3.04 13.29 10.87
CA LEU A 26 3.97 12.22 11.22
C LEU A 26 5.36 12.43 10.60
N PHE A 27 5.40 12.91 9.37
CA PHE A 27 6.64 13.16 8.62
C PHE A 27 6.60 14.57 8.07
N ASN A 28 7.58 15.38 8.46
CA ASN A 28 7.63 16.80 8.10
C ASN A 28 9.04 17.16 7.64
N SER A 29 9.23 17.41 6.34
CA SER A 29 10.52 17.76 5.74
C SER A 29 11.05 19.12 6.20
N ASN A 30 10.19 20.02 6.72
CA ASN A 30 10.65 21.29 7.28
C ASN A 30 11.54 21.13 8.53
N GLN A 31 11.56 19.92 9.13
CA GLN A 31 12.39 19.63 10.30
C GLN A 31 13.80 19.15 9.92
N ASP A 32 14.04 18.79 8.66
CA ASP A 32 15.36 18.39 8.16
C ASP A 32 15.62 19.02 6.78
N PRO A 33 16.54 20.00 6.68
CA PRO A 33 16.82 20.69 5.43
C PRO A 33 17.45 19.81 4.34
N ASN A 34 17.91 18.59 4.69
CA ASN A 34 18.43 17.63 3.74
C ASN A 34 17.34 16.82 3.04
N ILE A 35 16.09 16.90 3.51
CA ILE A 35 14.96 16.14 2.94
C ILE A 35 14.08 17.07 2.12
N SER A 36 13.96 16.80 0.83
CA SER A 36 13.11 17.60 -0.06
C SER A 36 11.63 17.40 0.25
N CYS A 37 11.19 16.15 0.45
CA CYS A 37 9.82 15.85 0.89
C CYS A 37 9.66 14.39 1.31
N TYR A 38 8.54 14.11 2.01
CA TYR A 38 8.01 12.78 2.26
C TYR A 38 6.79 12.55 1.37
N ARG A 39 6.74 11.40 0.69
CA ARG A 39 5.62 11.05 -0.20
C ARG A 39 5.30 9.56 -0.11
N ILE A 40 4.13 9.16 -0.63
CA ILE A 40 3.72 7.78 -0.83
C ILE A 40 3.65 6.98 0.49
N PRO A 41 2.75 7.32 1.40
CA PRO A 41 2.68 6.65 2.70
C PRO A 41 2.01 5.27 2.62
N SER A 42 2.46 4.38 3.50
CA SER A 42 1.80 3.13 3.87
C SER A 42 1.55 3.11 5.37
N LEU A 43 0.36 2.70 5.79
CA LEU A 43 0.00 2.53 7.20
C LEU A 43 -0.58 1.13 7.41
N SER A 44 -0.07 0.42 8.40
CA SER A 44 -0.56 -0.91 8.74
C SER A 44 -0.48 -1.17 10.24
N THR A 45 -1.26 -2.16 10.73
CA THR A 45 -1.19 -2.65 12.09
C THR A 45 -0.37 -3.95 12.10
N ALA A 46 0.69 -3.98 12.88
CA ALA A 46 1.50 -5.16 13.10
C ALA A 46 0.74 -6.22 13.92
N PRO A 47 1.15 -7.51 13.91
CA PRO A 47 0.47 -8.58 14.67
C PRO A 47 0.30 -8.30 16.17
N ASN A 48 1.21 -7.57 16.78
CA ASN A 48 1.13 -7.18 18.20
C ASN A 48 0.24 -5.94 18.48
N GLY A 49 -0.43 -5.39 17.46
CA GLY A 49 -1.28 -4.21 17.57
C GLY A 49 -0.56 -2.87 17.35
N ASN A 50 0.76 -2.84 17.23
CA ASN A 50 1.48 -1.60 16.94
C ASN A 50 1.15 -1.07 15.54
N LEU A 51 1.07 0.24 15.41
CA LEU A 51 0.94 0.89 14.11
C LEU A 51 2.32 1.09 13.48
N LEU A 52 2.42 0.83 12.17
CA LEU A 52 3.62 1.05 11.36
C LEU A 52 3.26 2.04 10.25
N ALA A 53 3.87 3.22 10.27
CA ALA A 53 3.77 4.22 9.21
C ALA A 53 5.08 4.24 8.43
N VAL A 54 5.03 3.92 7.15
CA VAL A 54 6.18 3.82 6.25
C VAL A 54 5.98 4.76 5.06
N ILE A 55 7.05 5.41 4.60
CA ILE A 55 6.96 6.45 3.56
C ILE A 55 8.28 6.59 2.81
N ASP A 56 8.24 7.12 1.60
CA ASP A 56 9.42 7.62 0.89
C ASP A 56 10.01 8.84 1.59
N GLU A 57 11.30 8.80 1.88
CA GLU A 57 12.13 9.96 2.22
C GLU A 57 12.90 10.38 0.96
N ARG A 58 12.49 11.47 0.33
CA ARG A 58 13.06 11.97 -0.92
C ARG A 58 14.07 13.07 -0.65
N VAL A 59 15.33 12.80 -0.91
CA VAL A 59 16.46 13.65 -0.49
C VAL A 59 16.76 14.73 -1.51
N GLU A 60 17.08 14.39 -2.77
CA GLU A 60 17.52 15.37 -3.76
C GLU A 60 16.39 16.22 -4.35
N SER A 61 15.22 15.65 -4.48
CA SER A 61 14.04 16.32 -5.05
C SER A 61 12.76 15.58 -4.64
N CYS A 62 11.58 16.14 -4.95
CA CYS A 62 10.31 15.44 -4.81
C CYS A 62 9.94 14.58 -6.02
N GLY A 63 10.84 14.39 -6.97
CA GLY A 63 10.67 13.54 -8.15
C GLY A 63 10.46 12.07 -7.81
N ASP A 64 9.75 11.33 -8.68
CA ASP A 64 9.52 9.91 -8.54
C ASP A 64 10.77 9.09 -8.87
N LEU A 65 10.76 7.80 -8.59
CA LEU A 65 11.89 6.87 -8.65
C LEU A 65 12.79 7.07 -9.87
N ARG A 66 12.22 7.24 -11.07
CA ARG A 66 12.94 7.42 -12.31
C ARG A 66 13.75 8.74 -12.42
N HIS A 67 13.43 9.71 -11.56
CA HIS A 67 13.98 11.08 -11.62
C HIS A 67 14.63 11.52 -10.31
N ASN A 68 14.82 10.61 -9.37
CA ASN A 68 15.42 10.92 -8.09
C ASN A 68 16.44 9.84 -7.71
N ARG A 69 17.71 10.25 -7.55
CA ARG A 69 18.83 9.36 -7.29
C ARG A 69 19.00 8.99 -5.82
N ASN A 70 18.16 9.56 -4.96
CA ASN A 70 18.23 9.31 -3.51
C ASN A 70 16.83 9.33 -2.90
N ILE A 71 16.18 8.16 -2.94
CA ILE A 71 14.93 7.89 -2.24
C ILE A 71 15.17 6.74 -1.29
N ASN A 72 14.92 6.99 -0.01
CA ASN A 72 14.99 5.99 1.06
C ASN A 72 13.58 5.62 1.50
N ILE A 73 13.44 4.49 2.18
CA ILE A 73 12.20 4.14 2.87
C ILE A 73 12.42 4.27 4.37
N VAL A 74 11.58 5.09 4.98
CA VAL A 74 11.63 5.38 6.42
C VAL A 74 10.35 4.95 7.11
N MET A 75 10.45 4.72 8.41
CA MET A 75 9.35 4.24 9.23
C MET A 75 9.28 4.98 10.57
N LYS A 76 8.05 5.15 11.04
CA LYS A 76 7.71 5.39 12.45
C LYS A 76 6.76 4.31 12.94
N SER A 77 6.82 4.00 14.24
CA SER A 77 5.91 3.06 14.89
C SER A 77 5.24 3.70 16.10
N SER A 78 4.03 3.24 16.41
CA SER A 78 3.27 3.63 17.60
C SER A 78 2.77 2.37 18.33
N SER A 79 2.90 2.36 19.65
CA SER A 79 2.38 1.28 20.52
C SER A 79 1.17 1.71 21.36
N ASP A 80 0.64 2.91 21.12
CA ASP A 80 -0.44 3.54 21.87
C ASP A 80 -1.56 4.08 20.96
N ASN A 81 -1.86 3.34 19.89
CA ASN A 81 -2.89 3.67 18.90
C ASN A 81 -2.71 5.03 18.22
N GLY A 82 -1.45 5.45 18.01
CA GLY A 82 -1.13 6.67 17.28
C GLY A 82 -1.05 7.94 18.15
N ASN A 83 -1.19 7.83 19.48
CA ASN A 83 -1.04 8.98 20.36
C ASN A 83 0.41 9.48 20.37
N THR A 84 1.37 8.56 20.40
CA THR A 84 2.80 8.88 20.25
C THR A 84 3.47 8.01 19.19
N TRP A 85 4.54 8.54 18.60
CA TRP A 85 5.28 7.88 17.53
C TRP A 85 6.78 7.90 17.81
N SER A 86 7.46 6.83 17.39
CA SER A 86 8.92 6.76 17.45
C SER A 86 9.58 7.85 16.60
N ASN A 87 10.89 8.04 16.79
CA ASN A 87 11.69 8.80 15.83
C ASN A 87 11.67 8.11 14.45
N VAL A 88 11.95 8.88 13.40
CA VAL A 88 12.14 8.35 12.04
C VAL A 88 13.31 7.36 12.04
N LYS A 89 13.09 6.19 11.45
CA LYS A 89 14.11 5.15 11.24
C LYS A 89 14.17 4.83 9.75
N ARG A 90 15.34 4.97 9.13
CA ARG A 90 15.57 4.45 7.78
C ARG A 90 15.61 2.93 7.83
N ILE A 91 14.77 2.27 7.03
CA ILE A 91 14.69 0.81 6.93
C ILE A 91 15.21 0.30 5.58
N ILE A 92 15.20 1.14 4.54
CA ILE A 92 15.90 0.97 3.27
C ILE A 92 16.67 2.25 3.00
N ASP A 93 17.97 2.13 2.79
CA ASP A 93 18.90 3.23 2.49
C ASP A 93 19.98 2.69 1.54
N TYR A 94 19.86 3.01 0.27
CA TYR A 94 20.82 2.62 -0.76
C TYR A 94 21.85 3.73 -0.99
N PRO A 95 23.03 3.43 -1.56
CA PRO A 95 23.98 4.44 -1.99
C PRO A 95 23.35 5.41 -3.01
N LEU A 96 23.88 6.64 -3.06
CA LEU A 96 23.48 7.63 -4.07
C LEU A 96 23.57 7.04 -5.48
N GLY A 97 22.55 7.25 -6.28
CA GLY A 97 22.37 6.64 -7.60
C GLY A 97 21.40 5.47 -7.57
N GLN A 98 21.14 4.90 -6.41
CA GLN A 98 20.22 3.80 -6.21
C GLN A 98 19.08 4.24 -5.33
N SER A 99 17.84 3.99 -5.74
CA SER A 99 16.65 4.47 -5.03
C SER A 99 15.64 3.36 -4.80
N ALA A 100 14.92 3.46 -3.68
CA ALA A 100 13.78 2.61 -3.33
C ALA A 100 12.55 3.47 -3.05
N SER A 101 11.40 3.12 -3.62
CA SER A 101 10.18 3.94 -3.56
C SER A 101 8.91 3.08 -3.47
N ASP A 102 7.80 3.73 -3.17
CA ASP A 102 6.44 3.17 -3.17
C ASP A 102 6.24 2.03 -2.14
N PRO A 103 6.57 2.25 -0.85
CA PRO A 103 6.44 1.22 0.14
C PRO A 103 5.01 0.70 0.24
N SER A 104 4.88 -0.64 0.35
CA SER A 104 3.58 -1.29 0.49
C SER A 104 3.67 -2.49 1.43
N ILE A 105 2.75 -2.57 2.40
CA ILE A 105 2.80 -3.56 3.46
C ILE A 105 1.75 -4.65 3.24
N ILE A 106 2.14 -5.90 3.45
CA ILE A 106 1.23 -7.01 3.75
C ILE A 106 1.60 -7.57 5.11
N VAL A 107 0.61 -7.71 5.99
CA VAL A 107 0.77 -8.44 7.25
C VAL A 107 0.13 -9.81 7.08
N ASP A 108 0.94 -10.84 7.15
CA ASP A 108 0.47 -12.22 7.18
C ASP A 108 0.00 -12.57 8.60
N GLN A 109 -1.31 -12.61 8.79
CA GLN A 109 -1.94 -12.88 10.09
C GLN A 109 -1.79 -14.34 10.54
N ILE A 110 -1.39 -15.25 9.64
CA ILE A 110 -1.20 -16.66 9.95
C ILE A 110 0.19 -16.91 10.49
N THR A 111 1.22 -16.35 9.83
CA THR A 111 2.62 -16.53 10.24
C THR A 111 3.12 -15.43 11.17
N ASN A 112 2.36 -14.33 11.31
CA ASN A 112 2.76 -13.11 11.99
C ASN A 112 3.99 -12.42 11.35
N GLU A 113 4.28 -12.70 10.08
CA GLU A 113 5.33 -12.03 9.32
C GLU A 113 4.77 -10.76 8.63
N ILE A 114 5.60 -9.74 8.51
CA ILE A 114 5.28 -8.50 7.80
C ILE A 114 6.16 -8.44 6.57
N PHE A 115 5.55 -8.28 5.40
CA PHE A 115 6.23 -8.03 4.13
C PHE A 115 6.11 -6.56 3.78
N LEU A 116 7.23 -5.90 3.52
CA LEU A 116 7.30 -4.55 2.99
C LEU A 116 7.86 -4.61 1.58
N PHE A 117 7.00 -4.42 0.59
CA PHE A 117 7.35 -4.34 -0.83
C PHE A 117 7.79 -2.93 -1.18
N PHE A 118 8.65 -2.82 -2.17
CA PHE A 118 9.11 -1.57 -2.76
C PHE A 118 9.64 -1.76 -4.17
N ASN A 119 9.66 -0.69 -4.92
CA ASN A 119 10.26 -0.60 -6.26
C ASN A 119 11.69 -0.08 -6.12
N TYR A 120 12.62 -0.68 -6.83
CA TYR A 120 14.04 -0.30 -6.81
C TYR A 120 14.51 0.02 -8.21
N MET A 121 15.39 1.00 -8.32
CA MET A 121 16.08 1.33 -9.55
C MET A 121 17.53 1.76 -9.26
N ASP A 122 18.46 1.27 -10.07
CA ASP A 122 19.80 1.80 -10.16
C ASP A 122 19.84 2.79 -11.34
N LEU A 123 19.83 4.09 -11.01
CA LEU A 123 19.75 5.15 -12.02
C LEU A 123 21.09 5.40 -12.70
N ASP A 124 22.20 4.97 -12.11
CA ASP A 124 23.53 5.16 -12.68
C ASP A 124 23.88 4.04 -13.65
N ASP A 125 23.64 2.78 -13.28
CA ASP A 125 24.05 1.62 -14.06
C ASP A 125 22.92 1.01 -14.90
N ASN A 126 21.67 1.00 -14.38
CA ASN A 126 20.53 0.32 -15.00
C ASN A 126 19.25 1.17 -15.00
N LYS A 127 19.38 2.42 -15.43
CA LYS A 127 18.22 3.31 -15.54
C LYS A 127 17.11 2.70 -16.41
N ASP A 128 15.87 2.86 -15.97
CA ASP A 128 14.66 2.30 -16.59
C ASP A 128 14.53 0.77 -16.50
N VAL A 129 15.29 0.14 -15.58
CA VAL A 129 15.06 -1.24 -15.16
C VAL A 129 14.48 -1.22 -13.76
N TYR A 130 13.21 -1.60 -13.64
CA TYR A 130 12.50 -1.69 -12.37
C TYR A 130 12.72 -3.07 -11.75
N LEU A 131 13.28 -3.11 -10.54
CA LEU A 131 13.35 -4.33 -9.74
C LEU A 131 12.33 -4.25 -8.61
N LEU A 132 11.56 -5.32 -8.47
CA LEU A 132 10.44 -5.44 -7.55
C LEU A 132 10.91 -6.27 -6.35
N LYS A 133 11.03 -5.63 -5.19
CA LYS A 133 11.68 -6.23 -4.03
C LYS A 133 10.78 -6.18 -2.80
N TYR A 134 11.11 -7.00 -1.81
CA TYR A 134 10.58 -6.88 -0.47
C TYR A 134 11.64 -7.12 0.60
N ILE A 135 11.39 -6.61 1.79
CA ILE A 135 12.00 -7.04 3.05
C ILE A 135 10.91 -7.60 3.95
N LYS A 136 11.29 -8.47 4.90
CA LYS A 136 10.32 -9.00 5.86
C LYS A 136 10.77 -8.86 7.30
N SER A 137 9.82 -8.72 8.19
CA SER A 137 10.00 -8.66 9.63
C SER A 137 9.23 -9.80 10.31
N LYS A 138 9.85 -10.40 11.34
CA LYS A 138 9.27 -11.43 12.21
C LYS A 138 9.04 -10.93 13.64
N ASP A 139 9.35 -9.67 13.90
CA ASP A 139 9.35 -9.05 15.21
C ASP A 139 8.58 -7.71 15.24
N ASN A 140 7.48 -7.66 14.46
CA ASN A 140 6.56 -6.52 14.41
C ASN A 140 7.22 -5.21 13.91
N GLY A 141 8.16 -5.31 12.97
CA GLY A 141 8.84 -4.17 12.36
C GLY A 141 10.07 -3.66 13.13
N LEU A 142 10.50 -4.33 14.19
CA LEU A 142 11.70 -3.92 14.91
C LEU A 142 12.97 -4.16 14.09
N THR A 143 13.07 -5.33 13.45
CA THR A 143 14.16 -5.67 12.52
C THR A 143 13.59 -6.17 11.18
N TRP A 144 14.41 -6.06 10.14
CA TRP A 144 14.05 -6.42 8.79
C TRP A 144 15.14 -7.27 8.13
N SER A 145 14.73 -8.19 7.26
CA SER A 145 15.63 -9.00 6.46
C SER A 145 16.39 -8.15 5.43
N ASN A 146 17.42 -8.73 4.82
CA ASN A 146 17.95 -8.19 3.57
C ASN A 146 16.85 -8.19 2.48
N PRO A 147 16.94 -7.27 1.50
CA PRO A 147 16.02 -7.25 0.35
C PRO A 147 16.05 -8.55 -0.45
N THR A 148 14.86 -9.05 -0.79
CA THR A 148 14.67 -10.17 -1.72
C THR A 148 14.07 -9.62 -3.01
N ASP A 149 14.68 -9.93 -4.14
CA ASP A 149 14.20 -9.59 -5.47
C ASP A 149 13.23 -10.69 -5.95
N ILE A 150 12.02 -10.29 -6.34
CA ILE A 150 10.97 -11.19 -6.87
C ILE A 150 10.57 -10.81 -8.29
N THR A 151 11.32 -9.96 -8.95
CA THR A 151 10.97 -9.43 -10.28
C THR A 151 10.67 -10.56 -11.26
N GLU A 152 11.52 -11.58 -11.34
CA GLU A 152 11.35 -12.70 -12.28
C GLU A 152 10.13 -13.57 -11.95
N GLU A 153 9.73 -13.65 -10.66
CA GLU A 153 8.57 -14.44 -10.24
C GLU A 153 7.24 -13.79 -10.60
N ILE A 154 7.18 -12.45 -10.59
CA ILE A 154 5.93 -11.68 -10.75
C ILE A 154 5.87 -10.84 -12.03
N THR A 155 6.83 -11.04 -12.95
CA THR A 155 6.83 -10.37 -14.26
C THR A 155 7.07 -11.39 -15.39
N LYS A 156 7.01 -10.90 -16.63
CA LYS A 156 7.34 -11.68 -17.81
C LYS A 156 8.65 -11.18 -18.42
N PRO A 157 9.49 -12.05 -19.00
CA PRO A 157 10.78 -11.64 -19.57
C PRO A 157 10.69 -10.49 -20.58
N GLU A 158 9.63 -10.47 -21.39
CA GLU A 158 9.35 -9.40 -22.35
C GLU A 158 9.07 -8.04 -21.74
N TRP A 159 8.79 -7.96 -20.44
CA TRP A 159 8.51 -6.71 -19.70
C TRP A 159 9.76 -6.05 -19.12
N SER A 160 10.94 -6.59 -19.33
CA SER A 160 12.19 -6.15 -18.68
C SER A 160 12.54 -4.67 -18.87
N ARG A 161 11.92 -3.98 -19.82
CA ARG A 161 12.07 -2.54 -20.08
C ARG A 161 10.78 -1.75 -19.96
N ASP A 162 9.70 -2.40 -19.54
CA ASP A 162 8.43 -1.72 -19.35
C ASP A 162 8.47 -0.86 -18.09
N PHE A 163 7.66 0.19 -18.11
CA PHE A 163 7.36 0.95 -16.90
C PHE A 163 6.41 0.12 -16.03
N MET A 164 6.93 -0.43 -14.96
CA MET A 164 6.15 -1.27 -14.05
C MET A 164 6.52 -1.01 -12.59
N PHE A 165 5.56 -1.21 -11.70
CA PHE A 165 5.78 -1.02 -10.27
C PHE A 165 4.72 -1.75 -9.42
N ILE A 166 5.10 -2.16 -8.22
CA ILE A 166 4.16 -2.59 -7.17
C ILE A 166 3.47 -1.34 -6.63
N THR A 167 2.14 -1.35 -6.53
CA THR A 167 1.39 -0.19 -6.07
C THR A 167 1.63 0.07 -4.57
N SER A 168 1.88 1.32 -4.22
CA SER A 168 2.15 1.76 -2.84
C SER A 168 0.99 1.48 -1.87
N GLY A 169 1.23 1.57 -0.57
CA GLY A 169 0.25 1.49 0.50
C GLY A 169 0.16 0.09 1.11
N ARG A 170 -0.79 -0.76 0.73
CA ARG A 170 -0.85 -2.12 1.25
C ARG A 170 -1.48 -3.11 0.29
N GLY A 171 -1.05 -4.37 0.40
CA GLY A 171 -1.75 -5.51 -0.18
C GLY A 171 -2.78 -6.09 0.80
N TYR A 172 -3.23 -7.30 0.56
CA TYR A 172 -4.34 -7.96 1.24
C TYR A 172 -4.04 -9.43 1.51
N GLN A 173 -4.49 -9.96 2.64
CA GLN A 173 -4.54 -11.40 2.89
C GLN A 173 -5.98 -11.88 2.77
N SER A 174 -6.22 -12.85 1.89
CA SER A 174 -7.54 -13.46 1.69
C SER A 174 -7.93 -14.38 2.84
N SER A 175 -9.21 -14.74 2.91
CA SER A 175 -9.76 -15.61 3.96
C SER A 175 -9.14 -17.02 3.96
N ASP A 176 -8.64 -17.49 2.83
CA ASP A 176 -7.90 -18.76 2.70
C ASP A 176 -6.38 -18.61 2.93
N GLY A 177 -5.94 -17.44 3.40
CA GLY A 177 -4.54 -17.18 3.78
C GLY A 177 -3.63 -16.70 2.66
N MET A 178 -4.12 -16.57 1.43
CA MET A 178 -3.33 -16.12 0.30
C MET A 178 -2.96 -14.66 0.44
N LEU A 179 -1.68 -14.32 0.21
CA LEU A 179 -1.20 -12.94 0.15
C LEU A 179 -1.42 -12.40 -1.27
N LEU A 180 -2.04 -11.23 -1.40
CA LEU A 180 -2.44 -10.64 -2.68
C LEU A 180 -1.98 -9.18 -2.78
N HIS A 181 -1.52 -8.79 -3.95
CA HIS A 181 -1.13 -7.42 -4.26
C HIS A 181 -1.35 -7.09 -5.73
N CYS A 182 -1.15 -5.81 -6.11
CA CYS A 182 -1.25 -5.36 -7.49
C CYS A 182 0.11 -4.88 -8.02
N LEU A 183 0.42 -5.33 -9.23
CA LEU A 183 1.53 -4.89 -10.06
C LEU A 183 0.98 -4.13 -11.27
N VAL A 184 1.44 -2.93 -11.47
CA VAL A 184 1.13 -2.12 -12.67
C VAL A 184 2.20 -2.36 -13.72
N ASN A 185 1.76 -2.59 -14.96
CA ASN A 185 2.55 -2.44 -16.16
C ASN A 185 1.79 -1.53 -17.12
N LEU A 186 2.27 -0.32 -17.37
CA LEU A 186 1.52 0.69 -18.13
C LEU A 186 1.26 0.29 -19.58
N ASN A 187 2.01 -0.65 -20.13
CA ASN A 187 1.82 -1.17 -21.49
C ASN A 187 0.82 -2.33 -21.52
N ASN A 188 0.75 -3.12 -20.43
CA ASN A 188 0.04 -4.41 -20.40
C ASN A 188 -1.13 -4.46 -19.40
N GLY A 189 -1.38 -3.37 -18.66
CA GLY A 189 -2.42 -3.30 -17.62
C GLY A 189 -1.92 -3.65 -16.23
N THR A 190 -2.82 -3.64 -15.27
CA THR A 190 -2.55 -4.05 -13.90
C THR A 190 -2.74 -5.56 -13.77
N HIS A 191 -1.87 -6.21 -13.01
CA HIS A 191 -1.97 -7.62 -12.68
C HIS A 191 -2.07 -7.82 -11.17
N VAL A 192 -2.76 -8.87 -10.75
CA VAL A 192 -2.64 -9.36 -9.38
C VAL A 192 -1.44 -10.29 -9.30
N PHE A 193 -0.61 -10.10 -8.30
CA PHE A 193 0.37 -11.09 -7.89
C PHE A 193 0.12 -11.50 -6.44
N GLY A 194 0.67 -12.63 -6.02
CA GLY A 194 0.46 -13.10 -4.66
C GLY A 194 1.30 -14.31 -4.31
N SER A 195 1.08 -14.80 -3.08
CA SER A 195 1.69 -16.00 -2.56
C SER A 195 0.63 -16.91 -1.94
N LYS A 196 0.74 -18.22 -2.18
CA LYS A 196 -0.12 -19.27 -1.60
C LYS A 196 0.55 -20.00 -0.43
N ASP A 197 1.80 -19.69 -0.18
CA ASP A 197 2.70 -20.38 0.73
C ASP A 197 3.44 -19.40 1.67
N HIS A 198 2.74 -18.31 2.05
CA HIS A 198 3.22 -17.31 2.99
C HIS A 198 4.54 -16.66 2.59
N GLY A 199 4.70 -16.37 1.27
CA GLY A 199 5.87 -15.66 0.74
C GLY A 199 7.11 -16.52 0.51
N VAL A 200 6.95 -17.86 0.42
CA VAL A 200 8.02 -18.77 -0.04
C VAL A 200 8.19 -18.68 -1.55
N SER A 201 7.09 -18.60 -2.28
CA SER A 201 7.04 -18.34 -3.72
C SER A 201 5.96 -17.34 -4.10
N TRP A 202 6.13 -16.69 -5.25
CA TRP A 202 5.19 -15.67 -5.73
C TRP A 202 4.68 -16.05 -7.12
N PHE A 203 3.43 -15.71 -7.41
CA PHE A 203 2.81 -15.92 -8.71
C PHE A 203 2.29 -14.59 -9.28
N LEU A 204 2.21 -14.51 -10.61
CA LEU A 204 1.51 -13.46 -11.33
C LEU A 204 0.19 -14.02 -11.91
N SER A 205 -0.92 -13.27 -11.80
CA SER A 205 -2.18 -13.63 -12.47
C SER A 205 -2.02 -13.56 -14.00
N GLU A 206 -2.65 -14.51 -14.70
CA GLU A 206 -2.58 -14.58 -16.16
C GLU A 206 -3.27 -13.40 -16.84
N SER A 207 -4.43 -13.00 -16.33
CA SER A 207 -5.29 -12.00 -16.97
C SER A 207 -5.00 -10.59 -16.46
N PRO A 208 -4.73 -9.64 -17.37
CA PRO A 208 -4.60 -8.24 -17.00
C PRO A 208 -5.95 -7.62 -16.62
N ILE A 209 -5.88 -6.59 -15.79
CA ILE A 209 -6.98 -5.72 -15.42
C ILE A 209 -6.88 -4.46 -16.28
N ILE A 210 -7.86 -4.22 -17.14
CA ILE A 210 -7.90 -3.09 -18.07
C ILE A 210 -9.29 -2.43 -18.03
N PRO A 211 -9.39 -1.09 -17.88
CA PRO A 211 -8.28 -0.16 -17.62
C PRO A 211 -7.79 -0.29 -16.19
N GLY A 212 -6.48 -0.13 -15.99
CA GLY A 212 -5.88 -0.25 -14.67
C GLY A 212 -4.53 0.46 -14.61
N ASP A 213 -4.31 1.15 -13.50
CA ASP A 213 -3.08 1.77 -13.05
C ASP A 213 -2.95 1.49 -11.54
N GLU A 214 -2.58 2.43 -10.70
CA GLU A 214 -2.52 2.22 -9.25
C GLU A 214 -3.83 1.61 -8.72
N SER A 215 -3.71 0.42 -8.19
CA SER A 215 -4.85 -0.43 -7.88
C SER A 215 -4.73 -1.08 -6.52
N LYS A 216 -5.87 -1.38 -5.90
CA LYS A 216 -5.95 -2.11 -4.64
C LYS A 216 -6.89 -3.29 -4.77
N ILE A 217 -6.44 -4.43 -4.25
CA ILE A 217 -7.21 -5.67 -4.22
C ILE A 217 -7.75 -5.94 -2.82
N ILE A 218 -8.99 -6.44 -2.77
CA ILE A 218 -9.61 -7.02 -1.57
C ILE A 218 -10.39 -8.27 -1.95
N GLU A 219 -10.68 -9.12 -0.97
CA GLU A 219 -11.65 -10.19 -1.08
C GLU A 219 -13.01 -9.71 -0.55
N LEU A 220 -14.09 -10.06 -1.26
CA LEU A 220 -15.46 -9.81 -0.85
C LEU A 220 -16.03 -11.00 -0.06
N ASN A 221 -17.14 -10.79 0.65
CA ASN A 221 -17.77 -11.82 1.51
C ASN A 221 -18.16 -13.12 0.78
N ASN A 222 -18.28 -13.10 -0.55
CA ASN A 222 -18.58 -14.25 -1.39
C ASN A 222 -17.32 -14.91 -1.97
N ASN A 223 -16.14 -14.63 -1.44
CA ASN A 223 -14.81 -15.05 -1.90
C ASN A 223 -14.43 -14.57 -3.32
N SER A 224 -15.19 -13.62 -3.88
CA SER A 224 -14.77 -12.91 -5.11
C SER A 224 -13.67 -11.91 -4.79
N TRP A 225 -12.81 -11.66 -5.74
CA TRP A 225 -11.84 -10.58 -5.63
C TRP A 225 -12.38 -9.30 -6.26
N MET A 226 -12.16 -8.18 -5.59
CA MET A 226 -12.41 -6.86 -6.15
C MET A 226 -11.11 -6.07 -6.23
N VAL A 227 -10.87 -5.48 -7.40
CA VAL A 227 -9.79 -4.51 -7.60
C VAL A 227 -10.41 -3.16 -7.91
N ASN A 228 -9.99 -2.13 -7.19
CA ASN A 228 -10.33 -0.74 -7.49
C ASN A 228 -9.12 -0.04 -8.08
N SER A 229 -9.26 0.47 -9.31
CA SER A 229 -8.18 1.00 -10.11
C SER A 229 -8.31 2.50 -10.38
N ARG A 230 -7.19 3.21 -10.27
CA ARG A 230 -6.95 4.49 -10.93
C ARG A 230 -6.81 4.27 -12.42
N THR A 231 -7.17 5.23 -13.25
CA THR A 231 -7.13 5.06 -14.72
C THR A 231 -6.45 6.19 -15.48
N ASN A 232 -6.02 7.24 -14.81
CA ASN A 232 -5.27 8.40 -15.34
C ASN A 232 -5.88 9.13 -16.55
N LYS A 233 -6.93 8.61 -17.20
CA LYS A 233 -7.43 9.15 -18.47
C LYS A 233 -8.94 9.41 -18.49
N ASN A 234 -9.69 8.84 -17.58
CA ASN A 234 -11.16 8.81 -17.68
C ASN A 234 -11.87 9.66 -16.62
N GLY A 235 -11.13 10.30 -15.69
CA GLY A 235 -11.68 11.11 -14.61
C GLY A 235 -12.47 10.32 -13.55
N TYR A 236 -12.55 8.99 -13.68
CA TYR A 236 -13.25 8.11 -12.77
C TYR A 236 -12.47 6.83 -12.53
N ARG A 237 -12.63 6.27 -11.34
CA ARG A 237 -12.08 4.96 -11.01
C ARG A 237 -12.88 3.83 -11.67
N TYR A 238 -12.26 2.66 -11.74
CA TYR A 238 -12.92 1.42 -12.16
C TYR A 238 -12.89 0.41 -11.04
N SER A 239 -13.97 -0.36 -10.92
CA SER A 239 -14.04 -1.57 -10.11
C SER A 239 -14.00 -2.79 -11.02
N HIS A 240 -13.20 -3.77 -10.65
CA HIS A 240 -13.04 -5.02 -11.38
C HIS A 240 -13.36 -6.16 -10.43
N ILE A 241 -14.26 -7.05 -10.84
CA ILE A 241 -14.68 -8.21 -10.03
C ILE A 241 -14.22 -9.48 -10.72
N SER A 242 -13.60 -10.37 -9.96
CA SER A 242 -13.28 -11.72 -10.37
C SER A 242 -13.94 -12.73 -9.44
N ASN A 243 -14.71 -13.68 -10.02
CA ASN A 243 -15.33 -14.78 -9.29
C ASN A 243 -14.51 -16.09 -9.39
N ASP A 244 -13.35 -16.03 -10.01
CA ASP A 244 -12.50 -17.19 -10.34
C ASP A 244 -11.02 -16.97 -9.92
N LYS A 245 -10.82 -16.16 -8.88
CA LYS A 245 -9.50 -15.85 -8.30
C LYS A 245 -8.53 -15.25 -9.32
N GLY A 246 -9.01 -14.25 -10.08
CA GLY A 246 -8.18 -13.44 -10.97
C GLY A 246 -7.94 -14.05 -12.36
N LYS A 247 -8.64 -15.14 -12.74
CA LYS A 247 -8.56 -15.69 -14.09
C LYS A 247 -9.32 -14.85 -15.10
N THR A 248 -10.47 -14.30 -14.70
CA THR A 248 -11.26 -13.36 -15.51
C THR A 248 -11.74 -12.18 -14.68
N TRP A 249 -11.97 -11.03 -15.34
CA TRP A 249 -12.39 -9.79 -14.69
C TRP A 249 -13.60 -9.19 -15.38
N ILE A 250 -14.60 -8.76 -14.59
CA ILE A 250 -15.71 -7.94 -15.02
C ILE A 250 -15.41 -6.53 -14.55
N SER A 251 -15.30 -5.60 -15.50
CA SER A 251 -14.89 -4.21 -15.26
C SER A 251 -16.07 -3.26 -15.35
N GLU A 252 -16.20 -2.38 -14.35
CA GLU A 252 -17.25 -1.37 -14.30
C GLU A 252 -16.66 0.01 -14.00
N LYS A 253 -17.04 1.01 -14.79
CA LYS A 253 -16.72 2.41 -14.53
C LYS A 253 -17.53 2.91 -13.34
N ARG A 254 -16.85 3.52 -12.37
CA ARG A 254 -17.47 4.06 -11.15
C ARG A 254 -17.67 5.56 -11.30
N SER A 255 -18.84 5.96 -11.82
CA SER A 255 -19.18 7.37 -11.99
C SER A 255 -19.37 8.13 -10.66
N ASP A 256 -19.51 7.40 -9.57
CA ASP A 256 -19.58 7.90 -8.18
C ASP A 256 -18.19 8.09 -7.52
N LEU A 257 -17.10 7.61 -8.16
CA LEU A 257 -15.74 7.71 -7.67
C LEU A 257 -14.87 8.48 -8.67
N ILE A 258 -14.58 9.73 -8.34
CA ILE A 258 -13.68 10.57 -9.14
C ILE A 258 -12.25 10.05 -9.00
N ASP A 259 -11.56 9.98 -10.14
CA ASP A 259 -10.11 9.73 -10.18
C ASP A 259 -9.41 11.09 -10.28
N PRO A 260 -8.66 11.50 -9.25
CA PRO A 260 -8.04 12.83 -9.24
C PRO A 260 -6.85 12.98 -10.20
N GLY A 261 -6.45 11.92 -10.89
CA GLY A 261 -5.34 11.94 -11.85
C GLY A 261 -4.04 11.43 -11.32
#